data_8c17560d257c8fec4fcfd2cd2d86724c
#
_entry.id   8c17560d257c8fec4fcfd2cd2d86724c
#
_cell.length_a   1.000
_cell.length_b   1.000
_cell.length_c   1.000
_cell.angle_alpha   90.00
_cell.angle_beta   90.00
_cell.angle_gamma   90.00
#
_symmetry.space_group_name_H-M   'P 1'
#
loop_
_entity.id
_entity.type
_entity.pdbx_description
1 polymer ?
#
loop_
_entity_poly.entity_id
_entity_poly.type
_entity_poly.pdbx_seq_one_letter_code
_entity_poly.pdbx_strand_id
1 'polypeptide(L)'
;MDLLRSPENDRVVMWVGQPIMGPQSGVEHLDQINYIYYTEAKKRPWVQYFDAYPFFSDASGAYVKSLPNADGVEHVMRANDNIHLSTFGANRLGWAVLNRLGTIVDLSKGEVVPDPAAQAPADVVERTDIPPGEGQNPYP
;
A
#
# COMPACT_ATOMS: atom_id res chain seq x y z
N MET A 1 -3.21 -10.45 13.82
CA MET A 1 -4.44 -9.68 13.55
C MET A 1 -5.47 -9.82 14.67
N ASP A 2 -5.78 -11.01 15.16
CA ASP A 2 -6.86 -11.22 16.15
C ASP A 2 -6.65 -10.48 17.48
N LEU A 3 -5.40 -10.32 17.92
CA LEU A 3 -5.07 -9.53 19.11
C LEU A 3 -5.37 -8.02 18.99
N LEU A 4 -5.61 -7.53 17.79
CA LEU A 4 -5.93 -6.11 17.55
C LEU A 4 -7.40 -5.80 17.72
N ARG A 5 -8.25 -6.83 17.78
CA ARG A 5 -9.69 -6.68 18.02
C ARG A 5 -9.99 -6.87 19.50
N SER A 6 -10.64 -5.88 20.11
CA SER A 6 -11.24 -6.04 21.43
C SER A 6 -12.73 -6.34 21.28
N PRO A 7 -13.30 -7.28 22.04
CA PRO A 7 -14.75 -7.51 22.08
C PRO A 7 -15.57 -6.26 22.44
N GLU A 8 -14.92 -5.33 23.12
CA GLU A 8 -15.55 -4.07 23.61
C GLU A 8 -15.43 -2.93 22.60
N ASN A 9 -14.64 -3.10 21.52
CA ASN A 9 -14.43 -2.07 20.52
C ASN A 9 -14.57 -2.66 19.11
N ASP A 10 -15.54 -2.17 18.38
CA ASP A 10 -15.78 -2.54 16.99
C ASP A 10 -14.76 -1.84 16.06
N ARG A 11 -13.49 -2.24 16.19
CA ARG A 11 -12.36 -1.64 15.46
C ARG A 11 -12.21 -2.28 14.09
N VAL A 12 -12.07 -1.46 13.09
CA VAL A 12 -11.57 -1.87 11.78
C VAL A 12 -10.04 -1.79 11.81
N VAL A 13 -9.39 -2.83 11.32
CA VAL A 13 -7.93 -2.86 11.14
C VAL A 13 -7.64 -2.73 9.66
N MET A 14 -6.89 -1.72 9.26
CA MET A 14 -6.31 -1.64 7.92
C MET A 14 -4.93 -2.28 7.95
N TRP A 15 -4.76 -3.35 7.18
CA TRP A 15 -3.47 -4.03 7.04
C TRP A 15 -2.84 -3.64 5.72
N VAL A 16 -1.79 -2.83 5.80
CA VAL A 16 -1.06 -2.34 4.63
C VAL A 16 -0.05 -3.38 4.19
N GLY A 17 -0.15 -3.82 2.94
CA GLY A 17 0.81 -4.71 2.30
C GLY A 17 2.16 -4.03 2.07
N GLN A 18 3.17 -4.85 1.78
CA GLN A 18 4.50 -4.34 1.45
C GLN A 18 4.52 -3.74 0.04
N PRO A 19 4.99 -2.50 -0.12
CA PRO A 19 5.20 -1.93 -1.44
C PRO A 19 6.37 -2.64 -2.15
N ILE A 20 6.30 -2.76 -3.48
CA ILE A 20 7.39 -3.34 -4.28
C ILE A 20 8.72 -2.66 -3.96
N MET A 21 9.79 -3.43 -3.83
CA MET A 21 11.16 -2.97 -3.57
C MET A 21 12.06 -3.20 -4.76
N GLY A 22 13.14 -2.44 -4.86
CA GLY A 22 14.09 -2.58 -5.96
C GLY A 22 14.85 -3.91 -5.90
N PRO A 23 15.29 -4.43 -7.05
CA PRO A 23 15.95 -5.74 -7.13
C PRO A 23 17.27 -5.81 -6.35
N GLN A 24 17.91 -4.66 -6.10
CA GLN A 24 19.15 -4.60 -5.31
C GLN A 24 18.89 -4.54 -3.80
N SER A 25 17.65 -4.56 -3.37
CA SER A 25 17.28 -4.52 -1.95
C SER A 25 17.69 -5.77 -1.19
N GLY A 26 17.87 -6.90 -1.89
CA GLY A 26 18.07 -8.22 -1.29
C GLY A 26 16.81 -8.75 -0.58
N VAL A 27 15.68 -8.06 -0.69
CA VAL A 27 14.42 -8.53 -0.14
C VAL A 27 13.72 -9.41 -1.18
N GLU A 28 13.54 -10.66 -0.82
CA GLU A 28 12.89 -11.65 -1.66
C GLU A 28 11.47 -11.96 -1.14
N HIS A 29 10.67 -12.59 -1.99
CA HIS A 29 9.35 -13.12 -1.61
C HIS A 29 8.32 -12.10 -1.10
N LEU A 30 8.40 -10.84 -1.54
CA LEU A 30 7.42 -9.81 -1.18
C LEU A 30 5.99 -10.19 -1.58
N ASP A 31 5.83 -10.80 -2.75
CA ASP A 31 4.55 -11.29 -3.26
C ASP A 31 3.97 -12.35 -2.34
N GLN A 32 4.81 -13.27 -1.82
CA GLN A 32 4.38 -14.29 -0.86
C GLN A 32 3.89 -13.64 0.43
N ILE A 33 4.64 -12.69 0.95
CA ILE A 33 4.29 -11.96 2.19
C ILE A 33 2.95 -11.26 2.00
N ASN A 34 2.78 -10.54 0.89
CA ASN A 34 1.55 -9.83 0.58
C ASN A 34 0.38 -10.80 0.35
N TYR A 35 0.61 -11.92 -0.31
CA TYR A 35 -0.40 -12.96 -0.47
C TYR A 35 -0.86 -13.54 0.88
N ILE A 36 0.07 -13.80 1.81
CA ILE A 36 -0.26 -14.25 3.17
C ILE A 36 -1.08 -13.18 3.89
N TYR A 37 -0.68 -11.92 3.82
CA TYR A 37 -1.41 -10.82 4.46
C TYR A 37 -2.83 -10.69 3.91
N TYR A 38 -2.99 -10.74 2.60
CA TYR A 38 -4.28 -10.70 1.94
C TYR A 38 -5.17 -11.87 2.34
N THR A 39 -4.67 -13.10 2.27
CA THR A 39 -5.45 -14.30 2.60
C THR A 39 -5.85 -14.34 4.06
N GLU A 40 -4.98 -13.88 4.97
CA GLU A 40 -5.30 -13.78 6.38
C GLU A 40 -6.29 -12.64 6.69
N ALA A 41 -6.20 -11.54 5.95
CA ALA A 41 -7.18 -10.46 6.05
C ALA A 41 -8.58 -10.92 5.59
N LYS A 42 -8.67 -11.64 4.48
CA LYS A 42 -9.96 -12.16 3.95
C LYS A 42 -10.73 -13.08 4.92
N LYS A 43 -10.03 -13.73 5.82
CA LYS A 43 -10.68 -14.56 6.86
C LYS A 43 -11.36 -13.74 7.96
N ARG A 44 -11.15 -12.42 7.97
CA ARG A 44 -11.57 -11.51 9.06
C ARG A 44 -12.33 -10.32 8.50
N PRO A 45 -13.67 -10.28 8.59
CA PRO A 45 -14.47 -9.19 7.97
C PRO A 45 -14.17 -7.80 8.54
N TRP A 46 -13.50 -7.73 9.69
CA TRP A 46 -13.05 -6.48 10.34
C TRP A 46 -11.63 -6.07 9.94
N VAL A 47 -10.96 -6.81 9.06
CA VAL A 47 -9.66 -6.44 8.50
C VAL A 47 -9.83 -6.04 7.05
N GLN A 48 -9.37 -4.83 6.73
CA GLN A 48 -9.27 -4.34 5.36
C GLN A 48 -7.81 -4.46 4.92
N TYR A 49 -7.58 -5.22 3.86
CA TYR A 49 -6.26 -5.26 3.23
C TYR A 49 -6.11 -4.09 2.28
N PHE A 50 -4.98 -3.41 2.35
CA PHE A 50 -4.58 -2.35 1.42
C PHE A 50 -3.34 -2.82 0.65
N ASP A 51 -3.47 -2.99 -0.67
CA ASP A 51 -2.35 -3.35 -1.52
C ASP A 51 -1.50 -2.11 -1.83
N ALA A 52 -0.31 -2.03 -1.22
CA ALA A 52 0.63 -0.94 -1.45
C ALA A 52 1.52 -1.14 -2.69
N TYR A 53 1.49 -2.32 -3.29
CA TYR A 53 2.37 -2.68 -4.41
C TYR A 53 2.20 -1.77 -5.64
N PRO A 54 0.97 -1.52 -6.15
CA PRO A 54 0.78 -0.75 -7.38
C PRO A 54 1.16 0.72 -7.24
N PHE A 55 1.27 1.24 -6.01
CA PHE A 55 1.65 2.64 -5.78
C PHE A 55 3.13 2.92 -6.07
N PHE A 56 3.95 1.89 -6.28
CA PHE A 56 5.39 1.99 -6.49
C PHE A 56 5.88 1.15 -7.68
N SER A 57 4.96 0.73 -8.53
CA SER A 57 5.24 0.03 -9.78
C SER A 57 4.83 0.88 -10.99
N ASP A 58 5.36 0.56 -12.15
CA ASP A 58 4.86 1.07 -13.41
C ASP A 58 3.58 0.34 -13.87
N ALA A 59 3.07 0.71 -15.03
CA ALA A 59 1.87 0.10 -15.62
C ALA A 59 2.03 -1.41 -15.94
N SER A 60 3.26 -1.91 -16.01
CA SER A 60 3.54 -3.35 -16.18
C SER A 60 3.62 -4.11 -14.86
N GLY A 61 3.57 -3.40 -13.72
CA GLY A 61 3.79 -3.96 -12.38
C GLY A 61 5.25 -4.06 -11.99
N ALA A 62 6.19 -3.53 -12.79
CA ALA A 62 7.60 -3.57 -12.48
C ALA A 62 8.01 -2.43 -11.53
N TYR A 63 9.03 -2.70 -10.71
CA TYR A 63 9.60 -1.68 -9.84
C TYR A 63 10.14 -0.49 -10.62
N VAL A 64 9.81 0.71 -10.13
CA VAL A 64 10.40 1.97 -10.60
C VAL A 64 10.89 2.80 -9.41
N LYS A 65 12.03 3.45 -9.57
CA LYS A 65 12.60 4.28 -8.50
C LYS A 65 11.92 5.64 -8.39
N SER A 66 11.44 6.15 -9.52
CA SER A 66 10.78 7.46 -9.63
C SER A 66 9.40 7.32 -10.25
N LEU A 67 8.48 8.14 -9.82
CA LEU A 67 7.11 8.21 -10.36
C LEU A 67 6.68 9.68 -10.42
N PRO A 68 5.83 10.04 -11.39
CA PRO A 68 5.27 11.38 -11.46
C PRO A 68 4.28 11.63 -10.31
N ASN A 69 4.22 12.89 -9.88
CA ASN A 69 3.11 13.40 -9.07
C ASN A 69 1.90 13.78 -9.95
N ALA A 70 0.86 14.34 -9.35
CA ALA A 70 -0.35 14.79 -10.06
C ALA A 70 -0.08 15.84 -11.14
N ASP A 71 1.00 16.63 -11.01
CA ASP A 71 1.40 17.65 -11.98
C ASP A 71 2.33 17.09 -13.07
N GLY A 72 2.59 15.77 -13.08
CA GLY A 72 3.48 15.11 -14.02
C GLY A 72 4.97 15.28 -13.71
N VAL A 73 5.32 15.84 -12.55
CA VAL A 73 6.71 16.02 -12.13
C VAL A 73 7.24 14.74 -11.51
N GLU A 74 8.36 14.25 -12.05
CA GLU A 74 9.03 13.05 -11.54
C GLU A 74 9.68 13.28 -10.17
N HIS A 75 9.37 12.39 -9.24
CA HIS A 75 9.98 12.37 -7.91
C HIS A 75 10.54 10.99 -7.59
N VAL A 76 11.69 10.99 -6.91
CA VAL A 76 12.29 9.74 -6.40
C VAL A 76 11.46 9.23 -5.23
N MET A 77 10.93 8.01 -5.35
CA MET A 77 10.06 7.37 -4.34
C MET A 77 10.84 6.57 -3.30
N ARG A 78 12.07 6.16 -3.62
CA ARG A 78 12.90 5.31 -2.76
C ARG A 78 14.21 5.97 -2.40
N ALA A 79 14.70 5.69 -1.21
CA ALA A 79 16.07 5.99 -0.80
C ALA A 79 17.09 5.22 -1.66
N ASN A 80 18.38 5.44 -1.43
CA ASN A 80 19.45 4.83 -2.24
C ASN A 80 19.54 3.31 -2.08
N ASP A 81 19.03 2.76 -1.00
CA ASP A 81 18.97 1.32 -0.74
C ASP A 81 17.83 0.61 -1.49
N ASN A 82 16.95 1.35 -2.17
CA ASN A 82 15.77 0.85 -2.87
C ASN A 82 14.75 0.09 -1.98
N ILE A 83 14.88 0.22 -0.66
CA ILE A 83 13.99 -0.35 0.36
C ILE A 83 13.17 0.75 1.01
N HIS A 84 13.86 1.69 1.67
CA HIS A 84 13.20 2.75 2.40
C HIS A 84 12.54 3.75 1.45
N LEU A 85 11.39 4.26 1.86
CA LEU A 85 10.71 5.32 1.13
C LEU A 85 11.45 6.64 1.31
N SER A 86 11.53 7.43 0.23
CA SER A 86 11.86 8.85 0.33
C SER A 86 10.72 9.61 1.01
N THR A 87 10.90 10.90 1.27
CA THR A 87 9.81 11.75 1.74
C THR A 87 8.62 11.76 0.77
N PHE A 88 8.88 11.82 -0.54
CA PHE A 88 7.82 11.75 -1.55
C PHE A 88 7.12 10.39 -1.56
N GLY A 89 7.87 9.31 -1.48
CA GLY A 89 7.31 7.96 -1.41
C GLY A 89 6.48 7.74 -0.14
N ALA A 90 6.96 8.22 0.99
CA ALA A 90 6.23 8.13 2.26
C ALA A 90 4.91 8.93 2.21
N ASN A 91 4.94 10.15 1.66
CA ASN A 91 3.75 10.96 1.46
C ASN A 91 2.76 10.27 0.52
N ARG A 92 3.23 9.74 -0.62
CA ARG A 92 2.40 9.01 -1.59
C ARG A 92 1.66 7.86 -0.92
N LEU A 93 2.37 7.02 -0.17
CA LEU A 93 1.76 5.90 0.56
C LEU A 93 0.81 6.39 1.65
N GLY A 94 1.24 7.37 2.43
CA GLY A 94 0.44 7.93 3.52
C GLY A 94 -0.90 8.47 3.04
N TRP A 95 -0.91 9.24 1.93
CA TRP A 95 -2.14 9.76 1.35
C TRP A 95 -3.03 8.68 0.77
N ALA A 96 -2.45 7.67 0.11
CA ALA A 96 -3.22 6.55 -0.40
C ALA A 96 -3.93 5.77 0.72
N VAL A 97 -3.21 5.51 1.82
CA VAL A 97 -3.77 4.85 3.02
C VAL A 97 -4.85 5.72 3.67
N LEU A 98 -4.61 7.03 3.83
CA LEU A 98 -5.59 7.95 4.41
C LEU A 98 -6.86 8.07 3.56
N ASN A 99 -6.71 8.17 2.24
CA ASN A 99 -7.85 8.21 1.33
C ASN A 99 -8.69 6.93 1.46
N ARG A 100 -8.03 5.77 1.49
CA ARG A 100 -8.72 4.49 1.69
C ARG A 100 -9.39 4.42 3.07
N LEU A 101 -8.69 4.85 4.11
CA LEU A 101 -9.23 4.87 5.47
C LEU A 101 -10.47 5.78 5.56
N GLY A 102 -10.46 6.93 4.89
CA GLY A 102 -11.59 7.86 4.82
C GLY A 102 -12.84 7.29 4.17
N THR A 103 -12.73 6.21 3.40
CA THR A 103 -13.92 5.49 2.86
C THR A 103 -14.53 4.53 3.88
N ILE A 104 -13.84 4.25 4.98
CA ILE A 104 -14.23 3.26 6.00
C ILE A 104 -14.62 3.93 7.30
N VAL A 105 -13.91 5.00 7.67
CA VAL A 105 -14.11 5.75 8.91
C VAL A 105 -14.24 7.24 8.62
N ASP A 106 -15.03 7.92 9.44
CA ASP A 106 -15.15 9.38 9.37
C ASP A 106 -13.90 10.05 9.95
N LEU A 107 -13.06 10.57 9.05
CA LEU A 107 -11.85 11.30 9.40
C LEU A 107 -12.11 12.80 9.67
N SER A 108 -13.36 13.27 9.56
CA SER A 108 -13.70 14.70 9.69
C SER A 108 -13.46 15.30 11.08
N LYS A 109 -13.21 14.45 12.06
CA LYS A 109 -12.92 14.85 13.45
C LYS A 109 -11.43 15.07 13.73
N GLY A 110 -10.58 14.91 12.73
CA GLY A 110 -9.15 15.20 12.76
C GLY A 110 -8.78 16.15 11.63
N GLU A 111 -7.97 17.18 11.90
CA GLU A 111 -7.46 18.08 10.88
C GLU A 111 -6.40 17.36 10.04
N VAL A 112 -6.83 16.54 9.09
CA VAL A 112 -5.95 16.04 8.03
C VAL A 112 -6.08 17.00 6.86
N VAL A 113 -5.14 17.91 6.71
CA VAL A 113 -5.06 18.77 5.52
C VAL A 113 -4.40 17.95 4.41
N PRO A 114 -5.12 17.64 3.32
CA PRO A 114 -4.54 16.92 2.21
C PRO A 114 -3.37 17.71 1.61
N ASP A 115 -2.22 17.07 1.45
CA ASP A 115 -1.16 17.57 0.58
C ASP A 115 -1.49 17.15 -0.86
N PRO A 116 -1.92 18.07 -1.74
CA PRO A 116 -2.26 17.74 -3.11
C PRO A 116 -1.09 17.13 -3.90
N ALA A 117 0.15 17.46 -3.52
CA ALA A 117 1.35 16.90 -4.14
C ALA A 117 1.61 15.42 -3.75
N ALA A 118 0.95 14.94 -2.71
CA ALA A 118 1.10 13.57 -2.21
C ALA A 118 -0.02 12.62 -2.67
N GLN A 119 -0.93 13.08 -3.52
CA GLN A 119 -1.98 12.22 -4.05
C GLN A 119 -1.38 11.17 -4.99
N ALA A 120 -1.83 9.93 -4.84
CA ALA A 120 -1.54 8.91 -5.84
C ALA A 120 -2.13 9.35 -7.18
N PRO A 121 -1.46 9.07 -8.32
CA PRO A 121 -2.04 9.28 -9.63
C PRO A 121 -3.44 8.67 -9.71
N ALA A 122 -4.35 9.33 -10.44
CA ALA A 122 -5.73 8.88 -10.57
C ALA A 122 -5.87 7.50 -11.25
N ASP A 123 -4.81 7.06 -11.95
CA ASP A 123 -4.71 5.78 -12.63
C ASP A 123 -4.19 4.61 -11.75
N VAL A 124 -3.77 4.90 -10.52
CA VAL A 124 -3.38 3.85 -9.60
C VAL A 124 -4.64 3.18 -9.03
N VAL A 125 -4.90 1.99 -9.50
CA VAL A 125 -6.02 1.16 -9.03
C VAL A 125 -5.52 0.27 -7.89
N GLU A 126 -6.19 0.36 -6.76
CA GLU A 126 -5.95 -0.57 -5.66
C GLU A 126 -6.48 -1.97 -6.01
N ARG A 127 -5.63 -2.97 -5.94
CA ARG A 127 -5.99 -4.38 -6.20
C ARG A 127 -6.44 -5.06 -4.92
N THR A 128 -7.57 -4.66 -4.39
CA THR A 128 -8.10 -5.21 -3.12
C THR A 128 -8.69 -6.61 -3.24
N ASP A 129 -9.06 -7.00 -4.44
CA ASP A 129 -9.71 -8.26 -4.78
C ASP A 129 -8.75 -9.28 -5.41
N ILE A 130 -7.58 -8.84 -5.86
CA ILE A 130 -6.55 -9.69 -6.47
C ILE A 130 -5.29 -9.64 -5.60
N PRO A 131 -4.86 -10.76 -5.00
CA PRO A 131 -3.63 -10.75 -4.23
C PRO A 131 -2.43 -10.45 -5.13
N PRO A 132 -1.41 -9.73 -4.61
CA PRO A 132 -0.15 -9.54 -5.30
C PRO A 132 0.44 -10.89 -5.70
N GLY A 133 0.90 -11.01 -6.96
CA GLY A 133 1.52 -12.24 -7.42
C GLY A 133 0.54 -13.39 -7.72
N GLU A 134 -0.75 -13.11 -7.92
CA GLU A 134 -1.68 -14.13 -8.40
C GLU A 134 -1.22 -14.63 -9.78
N GLY A 135 -0.97 -15.92 -9.90
CA GLY A 135 -0.25 -16.54 -11.02
C GLY A 135 1.24 -16.81 -10.72
N GLN A 136 1.77 -16.18 -9.69
CA GLN A 136 3.10 -16.46 -9.13
C GLN A 136 2.95 -17.10 -7.74
N ASN A 137 1.87 -17.85 -7.50
CA ASN A 137 1.69 -18.51 -6.20
C ASN A 137 2.94 -19.37 -5.90
N PRO A 138 3.77 -18.97 -4.93
CA PRO A 138 5.00 -19.66 -4.63
C PRO A 138 4.78 -20.95 -3.85
N TYR A 139 3.55 -21.18 -3.45
CA TYR A 139 3.17 -22.44 -2.80
C TYR A 139 2.55 -23.35 -3.84
N PRO A 140 3.15 -24.54 -4.05
CA PRO A 140 2.57 -25.56 -4.92
C PRO A 140 1.22 -26.04 -4.42
#